data_8067fdb333ffc1c6262f237954abe1f1
#
_entry.id   8067fdb333ffc1c6262f237954abe1f1
#
_cell.length_a   1.000
_cell.length_b   1.000
_cell.length_c   1.000
_cell.angle_alpha   90.00
_cell.angle_beta   90.00
_cell.angle_gamma   90.00
#
_symmetry.space_group_name_H-M   'P 1'
#
loop_
_entity.id
_entity.type
_entity.pdbx_description
1 polymer ?
#
loop_
_entity_poly.entity_id
_entity_poly.type
_entity_poly.pdbx_seq_one_letter_code
_entity_poly.pdbx_strand_id
1 'polypeptide(L)'
;MVGFGLIIGFLKLINSVHTLFKPYINTDLLNSLTNVNLTTYIPNFLMLFYMEVLVNAFMVLMSAYLIYLYFTKSKKFPKYYIFITLFVLLAIPMDAYIASTIIPTAEVIDKDMVKSVFQSLFSGAIWIPYMLKSLRVRNTFIED
;
A
#
# COMPACT_ATOMS: atom_id res chain seq x y z
N MET A 1 21.16 5.76 -3.44
CA MET A 1 20.40 5.17 -2.30
C MET A 1 18.90 5.12 -2.52
N VAL A 2 18.22 6.20 -2.98
CA VAL A 2 16.75 6.20 -3.20
C VAL A 2 16.29 5.12 -4.18
N GLY A 3 16.91 4.97 -5.35
CA GLY A 3 16.49 3.98 -6.35
C GLY A 3 16.56 2.54 -5.86
N PHE A 4 17.58 2.19 -5.08
CA PHE A 4 17.69 0.86 -4.47
C PHE A 4 16.57 0.62 -3.45
N GLY A 5 16.23 1.65 -2.65
CA GLY A 5 15.11 1.62 -1.73
C GLY A 5 13.75 1.42 -2.43
N LEU A 6 13.55 2.04 -3.59
CA LEU A 6 12.33 1.87 -4.39
C LEU A 6 12.18 0.44 -4.92
N ILE A 7 13.27 -0.17 -5.42
CA ILE A 7 13.25 -1.55 -5.91
C ILE A 7 12.96 -2.53 -4.78
N ILE A 8 13.64 -2.38 -3.64
CA ILE A 8 13.40 -3.23 -2.46
C ILE A 8 11.96 -3.05 -1.95
N GLY A 9 11.48 -1.81 -1.89
CA GLY A 9 10.11 -1.51 -1.49
C GLY A 9 9.08 -2.18 -2.40
N PHE A 10 9.30 -2.11 -3.72
CA PHE A 10 8.46 -2.76 -4.71
C PHE A 10 8.43 -4.29 -4.57
N LEU A 11 9.60 -4.91 -4.40
CA LEU A 11 9.68 -6.36 -4.18
C LEU A 11 8.99 -6.80 -2.88
N LYS A 12 9.15 -6.02 -1.80
CA LYS A 12 8.42 -6.27 -0.55
C LYS A 12 6.91 -6.14 -0.73
N LEU A 13 6.46 -5.13 -1.47
CA LEU A 13 5.03 -4.94 -1.77
C LEU A 13 4.46 -6.14 -2.53
N ILE A 14 5.13 -6.60 -3.59
CA ILE A 14 4.70 -7.79 -4.34
C ILE A 14 4.63 -9.02 -3.43
N ASN A 15 5.64 -9.24 -2.59
CA ASN A 15 5.65 -10.36 -1.66
C ASN A 15 4.52 -10.26 -0.62
N SER A 16 4.25 -9.06 -0.11
CA SER A 16 3.13 -8.79 0.81
C SER A 16 1.78 -9.12 0.15
N VAL A 17 1.57 -8.62 -1.08
CA VAL A 17 0.35 -8.89 -1.86
C VAL A 17 0.19 -10.39 -2.12
N HIS A 18 1.25 -11.07 -2.53
CA HIS A 18 1.21 -12.52 -2.73
C HIS A 18 0.84 -13.27 -1.44
N THR A 19 1.45 -12.89 -0.31
CA THR A 19 1.20 -13.53 0.99
C THR A 19 -0.24 -13.28 1.46
N LEU A 20 -0.76 -12.07 1.25
CA LEU A 20 -2.12 -11.69 1.60
C LEU A 20 -3.17 -12.50 0.83
N PHE A 21 -3.00 -12.64 -0.49
CA PHE A 21 -4.00 -13.29 -1.35
C PHE A 21 -3.83 -14.81 -1.50
N LYS A 22 -2.66 -15.36 -1.15
CA LYS A 22 -2.38 -16.80 -1.23
C LYS A 22 -3.43 -17.69 -0.57
N PRO A 23 -3.95 -17.41 0.65
CA PRO A 23 -4.98 -18.22 1.28
C PRO A 23 -6.29 -18.26 0.48
N TYR A 24 -6.64 -17.16 -0.19
CA TYR A 24 -7.90 -17.03 -0.93
C TYR A 24 -7.85 -17.69 -2.32
N ILE A 25 -6.66 -17.87 -2.89
CA ILE A 25 -6.47 -18.49 -4.21
C ILE A 25 -6.40 -20.01 -4.10
N ASN A 26 -5.69 -20.53 -3.09
CA ASN A 26 -5.35 -21.94 -2.99
C ASN A 26 -6.24 -22.74 -2.06
N THR A 27 -7.21 -22.11 -1.41
CA THR A 27 -8.13 -22.75 -0.48
C THR A 27 -9.56 -22.31 -0.76
N ASP A 28 -10.54 -23.11 -0.35
CA ASP A 28 -11.96 -22.72 -0.42
C ASP A 28 -12.35 -21.65 0.62
N LEU A 29 -11.35 -20.95 1.16
CA LEU A 29 -11.54 -19.96 2.20
C LEU A 29 -12.47 -18.82 1.74
N LEU A 30 -12.26 -18.30 0.51
CA LEU A 30 -13.12 -17.26 -0.03
C LEU A 30 -14.58 -17.74 -0.11
N ASN A 31 -14.80 -18.97 -0.61
CA ASN A 31 -16.13 -19.56 -0.68
C ASN A 31 -16.72 -19.75 0.71
N SER A 32 -15.93 -20.18 1.69
CA SER A 32 -16.41 -20.38 3.06
C SER A 32 -16.84 -19.09 3.75
N LEU A 33 -16.17 -17.98 3.47
CA LEU A 33 -16.45 -16.67 4.05
C LEU A 33 -17.60 -15.92 3.33
N THR A 34 -17.87 -16.27 2.07
CA THR A 34 -18.89 -15.60 1.24
C THR A 34 -20.18 -16.41 1.09
N ASN A 35 -20.20 -17.69 1.44
CA ASN A 35 -21.37 -18.54 1.29
C ASN A 35 -22.31 -18.39 2.51
N VAL A 36 -23.51 -17.86 2.26
CA VAL A 36 -24.55 -17.59 3.28
C VAL A 36 -24.98 -18.84 4.06
N ASN A 37 -24.80 -20.03 3.47
CA ASN A 37 -25.21 -21.29 4.08
C ASN A 37 -24.17 -21.86 5.08
N LEU A 38 -23.01 -21.21 5.23
CA LEU A 38 -21.96 -21.68 6.12
C LEU A 38 -21.88 -20.82 7.39
N THR A 39 -21.51 -21.46 8.50
CA THR A 39 -21.35 -20.80 9.80
C THR A 39 -20.21 -19.76 9.83
N THR A 40 -19.31 -19.85 8.87
CA THR A 40 -18.18 -18.93 8.70
C THR A 40 -18.49 -17.70 7.84
N TYR A 41 -19.73 -17.59 7.34
CA TYR A 41 -20.17 -16.47 6.51
C TYR A 41 -19.99 -15.11 7.19
N ILE A 42 -19.35 -14.18 6.50
CA ILE A 42 -19.18 -12.79 6.94
C ILE A 42 -19.90 -11.87 5.93
N PRO A 43 -20.95 -11.14 6.36
CA PRO A 43 -21.63 -10.19 5.49
C PRO A 43 -20.66 -9.15 4.93
N ASN A 44 -20.80 -8.82 3.64
CA ASN A 44 -19.98 -7.85 2.92
C ASN A 44 -18.47 -8.19 2.82
N PHE A 45 -18.05 -9.41 3.20
CA PHE A 45 -16.65 -9.83 3.06
C PHE A 45 -16.15 -9.75 1.60
N LEU A 46 -17.01 -10.11 0.65
CA LEU A 46 -16.68 -10.03 -0.77
C LEU A 46 -16.37 -8.60 -1.21
N MET A 47 -17.10 -7.60 -0.68
CA MET A 47 -16.85 -6.19 -0.95
C MET A 47 -15.49 -5.75 -0.39
N LEU A 48 -15.19 -6.14 0.85
CA LEU A 48 -13.87 -5.88 1.45
C LEU A 48 -12.75 -6.49 0.61
N PHE A 49 -12.90 -7.75 0.22
CA PHE A 49 -11.91 -8.46 -0.60
C PHE A 49 -11.63 -7.74 -1.93
N TYR A 50 -12.68 -7.31 -2.66
CA TYR A 50 -12.49 -6.55 -3.91
C TYR A 50 -11.86 -5.18 -3.68
N MET A 51 -12.20 -4.48 -2.60
CA MET A 51 -11.56 -3.21 -2.24
C MET A 51 -10.07 -3.41 -1.96
N GLU A 52 -9.69 -4.44 -1.22
CA GLU A 52 -8.28 -4.78 -0.99
C GLU A 52 -7.54 -5.12 -2.29
N VAL A 53 -8.15 -5.90 -3.18
CA VAL A 53 -7.56 -6.21 -4.49
C VAL A 53 -7.30 -4.93 -5.29
N LEU A 54 -8.28 -4.01 -5.33
CA LEU A 54 -8.15 -2.74 -6.07
C LEU A 54 -7.05 -1.84 -5.47
N VAL A 55 -7.03 -1.66 -4.15
CA VAL A 55 -6.01 -0.84 -3.47
C VAL A 55 -4.62 -1.41 -3.68
N ASN A 56 -4.44 -2.72 -3.51
CA ASN A 56 -3.16 -3.38 -3.71
C ASN A 56 -2.69 -3.32 -5.17
N ALA A 57 -3.59 -3.55 -6.14
CA ALA A 57 -3.29 -3.41 -7.57
C ALA A 57 -2.85 -1.97 -7.90
N PHE A 58 -3.57 -0.96 -7.40
CA PHE A 58 -3.20 0.44 -7.54
C PHE A 58 -1.81 0.72 -6.97
N MET A 59 -1.51 0.22 -5.76
CA MET A 59 -0.21 0.40 -5.12
C MET A 59 0.94 -0.23 -5.92
N VAL A 60 0.73 -1.43 -6.48
CA VAL A 60 1.73 -2.11 -7.33
C VAL A 60 1.99 -1.29 -8.61
N LEU A 61 0.93 -0.86 -9.30
CA LEU A 61 1.04 -0.07 -10.52
C LEU A 61 1.74 1.28 -10.27
N MET A 62 1.36 1.98 -9.20
CA MET A 62 1.95 3.26 -8.84
C MET A 62 3.41 3.12 -8.39
N SER A 63 3.76 2.04 -7.69
CA SER A 63 5.15 1.75 -7.32
C SER A 63 6.02 1.46 -8.54
N ALA A 64 5.50 0.68 -9.50
CA ALA A 64 6.17 0.45 -10.79
C ALA A 64 6.35 1.76 -11.57
N TYR A 65 5.32 2.61 -11.60
CA TYR A 65 5.38 3.92 -12.24
C TYR A 65 6.40 4.86 -11.58
N LEU A 66 6.52 4.83 -10.24
CA LEU A 66 7.57 5.57 -9.53
C LEU A 66 8.99 5.11 -9.92
N ILE A 67 9.20 3.81 -10.06
CA ILE A 67 10.47 3.25 -10.51
C ILE A 67 10.78 3.77 -11.94
N TYR A 68 9.80 3.74 -12.83
CA TYR A 68 9.93 4.29 -14.18
C TYR A 68 10.32 5.77 -14.14
N LEU A 69 9.58 6.62 -13.39
CA LEU A 69 9.87 8.04 -13.26
C LEU A 69 11.25 8.32 -12.64
N TYR A 70 11.72 7.46 -11.76
CA TYR A 70 13.04 7.57 -11.15
C TYR A 70 14.15 7.33 -12.17
N PHE A 71 14.06 6.28 -12.97
CA PHE A 71 15.07 5.93 -13.97
C PHE A 71 15.06 6.88 -15.18
N THR A 72 13.91 7.42 -15.53
CA THR A 72 13.79 8.45 -16.57
C THR A 72 14.12 9.86 -16.07
N LYS A 73 14.50 10.01 -14.78
CA LYS A 73 14.82 11.31 -14.15
C LYS A 73 13.74 12.37 -14.33
N SER A 74 12.47 11.95 -14.43
CA SER A 74 11.36 12.86 -14.70
C SER A 74 11.10 13.84 -13.56
N LYS A 75 10.84 15.10 -13.91
CA LYS A 75 10.42 16.17 -12.97
C LYS A 75 9.17 15.82 -12.18
N LYS A 76 8.38 14.86 -12.66
CA LYS A 76 7.16 14.40 -12.01
C LYS A 76 7.43 13.49 -10.81
N PHE A 77 8.61 12.86 -10.75
CA PHE A 77 8.95 11.88 -9.70
C PHE A 77 8.72 12.40 -8.27
N PRO A 78 9.24 13.58 -7.84
CA PRO A 78 9.03 14.05 -6.48
C PRO A 78 7.56 14.23 -6.11
N LYS A 79 6.75 14.74 -7.05
CA LYS A 79 5.31 14.95 -6.85
C LYS A 79 4.57 13.62 -6.65
N TYR A 80 4.81 12.63 -7.50
CA TYR A 80 4.19 11.32 -7.38
C TYR A 80 4.67 10.53 -6.16
N TYR A 81 5.94 10.68 -5.79
CA TYR A 81 6.48 10.11 -4.57
C TYR A 81 5.75 10.62 -3.32
N ILE A 82 5.57 11.95 -3.23
CA ILE A 82 4.83 12.58 -2.12
C ILE A 82 3.38 12.11 -2.11
N PHE A 83 2.73 12.10 -3.28
CA PHE A 83 1.35 11.64 -3.41
C PHE A 83 1.16 10.21 -2.88
N ILE A 84 2.03 9.27 -3.30
CA ILE A 84 1.94 7.88 -2.84
C ILE A 84 2.23 7.76 -1.35
N THR A 85 3.21 8.50 -0.84
CA THR A 85 3.52 8.47 0.61
C THR A 85 2.33 8.93 1.44
N LEU A 86 1.65 10.00 1.02
CA LEU A 86 0.43 10.48 1.68
C LEU A 86 -0.75 9.51 1.51
N PHE A 87 -0.88 8.92 0.32
CA PHE A 87 -1.91 7.91 0.07
C PHE A 87 -1.76 6.71 1.00
N VAL A 88 -0.56 6.15 1.14
CA VAL A 88 -0.29 5.01 2.05
C VAL A 88 -0.60 5.39 3.50
N LEU A 89 -0.22 6.60 3.92
CA LEU A 89 -0.46 7.07 5.28
C LEU A 89 -1.96 7.15 5.62
N LEU A 90 -2.80 7.46 4.64
CA LEU A 90 -4.26 7.51 4.81
C LEU A 90 -4.92 6.15 4.59
N ALA A 91 -4.39 5.35 3.64
CA ALA A 91 -4.96 4.06 3.28
C ALA A 91 -4.87 3.05 4.43
N ILE A 92 -3.73 2.99 5.15
CA ILE A 92 -3.54 2.03 6.25
C ILE A 92 -4.62 2.14 7.34
N PRO A 93 -4.86 3.32 7.98
CA PRO A 93 -5.88 3.42 9.01
C PRO A 93 -7.31 3.28 8.45
N MET A 94 -7.53 3.71 7.20
CA MET A 94 -8.83 3.58 6.56
C MET A 94 -9.17 2.12 6.29
N ASP A 95 -8.20 1.33 5.82
CA ASP A 95 -8.34 -0.10 5.61
C ASP A 95 -8.64 -0.84 6.92
N ALA A 96 -7.87 -0.58 7.98
CA ALA A 96 -8.10 -1.14 9.31
C ALA A 96 -9.51 -0.81 9.84
N TYR A 97 -9.97 0.43 9.64
CA TYR A 97 -11.33 0.83 10.03
C TYR A 97 -12.41 0.07 9.26
N ILE A 98 -12.29 -0.03 7.94
CA ILE A 98 -13.24 -0.77 7.09
C ILE A 98 -13.25 -2.26 7.47
N ALA A 99 -12.07 -2.87 7.64
CA ALA A 99 -11.95 -4.26 8.04
C ALA A 99 -12.64 -4.52 9.38
N SER A 100 -12.49 -3.65 10.38
CA SER A 100 -13.13 -3.79 11.69
C SER A 100 -14.64 -3.65 11.65
N THR A 101 -15.22 -2.95 10.69
CA THR A 101 -16.68 -2.85 10.51
C THR A 101 -17.30 -4.10 9.89
N ILE A 102 -16.50 -4.89 9.17
CA ILE A 102 -16.95 -6.07 8.42
C ILE A 102 -16.59 -7.34 9.16
N ILE A 103 -15.40 -7.42 9.73
CA ILE A 103 -14.89 -8.61 10.45
C ILE A 103 -15.03 -8.38 11.95
N PRO A 104 -15.92 -9.09 12.66
CA PRO A 104 -16.22 -8.85 14.08
C PRO A 104 -15.01 -9.03 15.02
N THR A 105 -14.01 -9.81 14.59
CA THR A 105 -12.80 -10.10 15.37
C THR A 105 -11.62 -9.19 15.01
N ALA A 106 -11.77 -8.30 14.02
CA ALA A 106 -10.72 -7.39 13.63
C ALA A 106 -10.66 -6.20 14.60
N GLU A 107 -9.48 -5.95 15.15
CA GLU A 107 -9.22 -4.76 15.96
C GLU A 107 -8.91 -3.58 15.04
N VAL A 108 -9.52 -2.41 15.34
CA VAL A 108 -9.22 -1.15 14.58
C VAL A 108 -7.77 -0.73 14.76
N ILE A 109 -7.26 -0.93 15.98
CA ILE A 109 -5.90 -0.54 16.36
C ILE A 109 -5.16 -1.78 16.84
N ASP A 110 -4.51 -2.47 15.91
CA ASP A 110 -3.56 -3.53 16.25
C ASP A 110 -2.10 -3.02 16.22
N LYS A 111 -1.18 -3.85 16.72
CA LYS A 111 0.24 -3.50 16.80
C LYS A 111 0.88 -3.33 15.43
N ASP A 112 0.44 -4.08 14.44
CA ASP A 112 1.00 -4.05 13.08
C ASP A 112 0.52 -2.81 12.33
N MET A 113 -0.74 -2.41 12.51
CA MET A 113 -1.27 -1.15 11.98
C MET A 113 -0.54 0.04 12.60
N VAL A 114 -0.40 0.10 13.93
CA VAL A 114 0.33 1.19 14.61
C VAL A 114 1.76 1.28 14.11
N LYS A 115 2.48 0.15 14.02
CA LYS A 115 3.83 0.08 13.49
C LYS A 115 3.92 0.59 12.06
N SER A 116 2.99 0.19 11.20
CA SER A 116 2.95 0.58 9.78
C SER A 116 2.68 2.08 9.61
N VAL A 117 1.76 2.64 10.41
CA VAL A 117 1.49 4.09 10.44
C VAL A 117 2.72 4.86 10.91
N PHE A 118 3.39 4.44 11.99
CA PHE A 118 4.61 5.10 12.48
C PHE A 118 5.74 5.03 11.44
N GLN A 119 5.94 3.90 10.79
CA GLN A 119 6.95 3.77 9.72
C GLN A 119 6.65 4.70 8.55
N SER A 120 5.38 4.81 8.14
CA SER A 120 4.95 5.68 7.05
C SER A 120 5.10 7.17 7.42
N LEU A 121 4.72 7.55 8.65
CA LEU A 121 4.91 8.90 9.17
C LEU A 121 6.39 9.29 9.23
N PHE A 122 7.23 8.42 9.79
CA PHE A 122 8.66 8.68 9.90
C PHE A 122 9.33 8.80 8.53
N SER A 123 8.98 7.89 7.62
CA SER A 123 9.45 7.94 6.23
C SER A 123 8.99 9.24 5.55
N GLY A 124 7.70 9.59 5.66
CA GLY A 124 7.15 10.81 5.09
C GLY A 124 7.81 12.07 5.65
N ALA A 125 8.01 12.15 6.96
CA ALA A 125 8.63 13.29 7.63
C ALA A 125 10.06 13.56 7.16
N ILE A 126 10.80 12.52 6.77
CA ILE A 126 12.17 12.66 6.25
C ILE A 126 12.14 12.93 4.74
N TRP A 127 11.42 12.12 3.99
CA TRP A 127 11.53 12.13 2.53
C TRP A 127 10.70 13.23 1.85
N ILE A 128 9.56 13.65 2.41
CA ILE A 128 8.77 14.73 1.81
C ILE A 128 9.54 16.06 1.81
N PRO A 129 10.10 16.55 2.94
CA PRO A 129 10.92 17.76 2.91
C PRO A 129 12.15 17.63 2.03
N TYR A 130 12.77 16.44 2.01
CA TYR A 130 13.90 16.17 1.13
C TYR A 130 13.53 16.31 -0.34
N MET A 131 12.40 15.73 -0.77
CA MET A 131 11.91 15.83 -2.15
C MET A 131 11.56 17.25 -2.56
N LEU A 132 11.06 18.06 -1.61
CA LEU A 132 10.65 19.45 -1.88
C LEU A 132 11.81 20.44 -1.91
N LYS A 133 12.81 20.27 -1.03
CA LYS A 133 13.86 21.29 -0.78
C LYS A 133 15.23 20.93 -1.31
N SER A 134 15.51 19.67 -1.61
CA SER A 134 16.84 19.22 -1.98
C SER A 134 17.27 19.71 -3.37
N LEU A 135 18.38 20.43 -3.44
CA LEU A 135 19.03 20.80 -4.70
C LEU A 135 19.44 19.57 -5.52
N ARG A 136 19.82 18.48 -4.85
CA ARG A 136 20.15 17.21 -5.53
C ARG A 136 18.94 16.64 -6.27
N VAL A 137 17.75 16.67 -5.66
CA VAL A 137 16.51 16.22 -6.29
C VAL A 137 16.20 17.09 -7.51
N ARG A 138 16.26 18.42 -7.36
CA ARG A 138 16.01 19.37 -8.47
C ARG A 138 16.98 19.20 -9.63
N ASN A 139 18.25 18.91 -9.35
CA ASN A 139 19.28 18.73 -10.37
C ASN A 139 19.29 17.32 -10.99
N THR A 140 18.65 16.34 -10.35
CA THR A 140 18.59 14.96 -10.85
C THR A 140 17.35 14.73 -11.70
N PHE A 141 16.20 15.28 -11.29
CA PHE A 141 14.92 15.10 -11.98
C PHE A 141 14.61 16.34 -12.83
N ILE A 142 15.17 16.35 -14.04
CA ILE A 142 15.15 17.48 -14.97
C ILE A 142 14.46 17.19 -16.30
N GLU A 143 14.10 15.93 -16.57
CA GLU A 143 13.47 15.51 -17.83
C GLU A 143 11.95 15.49 -17.72
N ASP A 144 11.27 15.88 -18.80
CA ASP A 144 9.79 15.96 -18.88
C ASP A 144 9.17 14.65 -19.34
#